data_644983afc8e424091dde9ffb2a3802e3
#
_entry.id   644983afc8e424091dde9ffb2a3802e3
#
_cell.length_a   1.000
_cell.length_b   1.000
_cell.length_c   1.000
_cell.angle_alpha   90.00
_cell.angle_beta   90.00
_cell.angle_gamma   90.00
#
_symmetry.space_group_name_H-M   'P 1'
#
loop_
_entity.id
_entity.type
_entity.pdbx_description
1 polymer ?
#
loop_
_entity_poly.entity_id
_entity_poly.type
_entity_poly.pdbx_seq_one_letter_code
_entity_poly.pdbx_strand_id
1 'polypeptide(L)'
;AMHASLDVNSEEKLLEAVALLRNARRVIITGIGASGLVARNFSWKLMKIGINAVSEQDMHALLATVQAMSSDDLLLAISYSGERREINMAAGEALRVGCRILAITGFTPNALQQQATQCLYTIAEEQATRSAAISSTSAQMMLTDLLFMALVQQDLEHAPDRIRHSEALVKKLV
;
A
#
# COMPACT_ATOMS: atom_id res chain seq x y z
N ALA A 1 0.53 -15.15 12.45
CA ALA A 1 1.13 -13.99 11.75
C ALA A 1 0.12 -12.87 11.55
N MET A 2 -1.07 -13.18 11.05
CA MET A 2 -2.09 -12.16 10.76
C MET A 2 -2.58 -11.43 12.02
N HIS A 3 -2.86 -12.14 13.10
CA HIS A 3 -3.25 -11.51 14.36
C HIS A 3 -2.13 -10.63 14.93
N ALA A 4 -0.88 -11.12 14.91
CA ALA A 4 0.26 -10.33 15.38
C ALA A 4 0.46 -9.06 14.55
N SER A 5 0.24 -9.11 13.24
CA SER A 5 0.34 -7.94 12.37
C SER A 5 -0.72 -6.87 12.71
N LEU A 6 -1.91 -7.27 13.08
CA LEU A 6 -2.95 -6.32 13.52
C LEU A 6 -2.59 -5.69 14.86
N ASP A 7 -1.99 -6.46 15.79
CA ASP A 7 -1.66 -5.98 17.12
C ASP A 7 -0.53 -4.94 17.13
N VAL A 8 0.36 -4.93 16.13
CA VAL A 8 1.47 -3.96 16.05
C VAL A 8 1.07 -2.62 15.41
N ASN A 9 -0.14 -2.52 14.89
CA ASN A 9 -0.65 -1.30 14.30
C ASN A 9 -1.77 -0.75 15.17
N SER A 10 -1.54 0.41 15.78
CA SER A 10 -2.58 1.08 16.58
C SER A 10 -3.71 1.55 15.66
N GLU A 11 -4.89 1.72 16.25
CA GLU A 11 -6.03 2.32 15.53
C GLU A 11 -5.69 3.70 14.99
N GLU A 12 -4.95 4.49 15.75
CA GLU A 12 -4.48 5.82 15.34
C GLU A 12 -3.63 5.75 14.07
N LYS A 13 -2.67 4.82 14.01
CA LYS A 13 -1.84 4.62 12.81
C LYS A 13 -2.65 4.19 11.60
N LEU A 14 -3.61 3.31 11.81
CA LEU A 14 -4.50 2.86 10.73
C LEU A 14 -5.34 4.01 10.20
N LEU A 15 -5.88 4.84 11.09
CA LEU A 15 -6.67 6.02 10.70
C LEU A 15 -5.83 7.07 9.97
N GLU A 16 -4.58 7.27 10.39
CA GLU A 16 -3.65 8.16 9.69
C GLU A 16 -3.35 7.65 8.28
N ALA A 17 -3.13 6.34 8.13
CA ALA A 17 -2.91 5.73 6.82
C ALA A 17 -4.13 5.88 5.91
N VAL A 18 -5.31 5.67 6.45
CA VAL A 18 -6.59 5.85 5.74
C VAL A 18 -6.74 7.30 5.28
N ALA A 19 -6.40 8.27 6.15
CA ALA A 19 -6.46 9.68 5.80
C ALA A 19 -5.47 10.03 4.67
N LEU A 20 -4.25 9.50 4.71
CA LEU A 20 -3.26 9.68 3.65
C LEU A 20 -3.80 9.18 2.30
N LEU A 21 -4.40 8.00 2.29
CA LEU A 21 -4.97 7.41 1.08
C LEU A 21 -6.16 8.23 0.54
N ARG A 22 -7.03 8.68 1.43
CA ARG A 22 -8.24 9.42 1.04
C ARG A 22 -7.91 10.80 0.49
N ASN A 23 -6.95 11.48 1.08
CA ASN A 23 -6.66 12.88 0.79
C ASN A 23 -5.66 13.07 -0.35
N ALA A 24 -5.02 12.01 -0.81
CA ALA A 24 -4.05 12.11 -1.89
C ALA A 24 -4.73 12.41 -3.23
N ARG A 25 -4.14 13.30 -4.02
CA ARG A 25 -4.55 13.55 -5.39
C ARG A 25 -4.37 12.28 -6.23
N ARG A 26 -3.28 11.58 -6.05
CA ARG A 26 -3.03 10.25 -6.62
C ARG A 26 -2.17 9.43 -5.67
N VAL A 27 -2.34 8.11 -5.75
CA VAL A 27 -1.57 7.14 -4.97
C VAL A 27 -0.79 6.26 -5.94
N ILE A 28 0.52 6.25 -5.83
CA ILE A 28 1.38 5.32 -6.56
C ILE A 28 1.79 4.22 -5.58
N ILE A 29 1.51 2.98 -5.95
CA ILE A 29 1.75 1.83 -5.09
C ILE A 29 2.82 0.96 -5.72
N THR A 30 3.84 0.60 -4.95
CA THR A 30 4.93 -0.23 -5.46
C THR A 30 5.32 -1.31 -4.46
N GLY A 31 5.90 -2.35 -5.01
CA GLY A 31 6.47 -3.49 -4.29
C GLY A 31 7.18 -4.37 -5.29
N ILE A 32 8.07 -5.22 -4.80
CA ILE A 32 8.84 -6.13 -5.65
C ILE A 32 8.37 -7.57 -5.40
N GLY A 33 8.26 -8.35 -6.47
CA GLY A 33 7.86 -9.75 -6.39
C GLY A 33 6.47 -9.92 -5.80
N ALA A 34 6.35 -10.70 -4.73
CA ALA A 34 5.07 -10.96 -4.05
C ALA A 34 4.42 -9.67 -3.52
N SER A 35 5.22 -8.73 -3.03
CA SER A 35 4.72 -7.42 -2.58
C SER A 35 4.16 -6.60 -3.75
N GLY A 36 4.68 -6.79 -4.96
CA GLY A 36 4.15 -6.18 -6.18
C GLY A 36 2.75 -6.68 -6.50
N LEU A 37 2.46 -7.96 -6.24
CA LEU A 37 1.11 -8.52 -6.41
C LEU A 37 0.13 -7.91 -5.41
N VAL A 38 0.55 -7.71 -4.18
CA VAL A 38 -0.26 -7.02 -3.16
C VAL A 38 -0.54 -5.57 -3.61
N ALA A 39 0.48 -4.88 -4.10
CA ALA A 39 0.33 -3.52 -4.61
C ALA A 39 -0.71 -3.44 -5.73
N ARG A 40 -0.66 -4.36 -6.69
CA ARG A 40 -1.62 -4.42 -7.79
C ARG A 40 -3.04 -4.69 -7.29
N ASN A 41 -3.19 -5.68 -6.43
CA ASN A 41 -4.50 -6.01 -5.85
C ASN A 41 -5.12 -4.81 -5.14
N PHE A 42 -4.33 -4.12 -4.33
CA PHE A 42 -4.81 -2.96 -3.59
C PHE A 42 -5.17 -1.80 -4.53
N SER A 43 -4.37 -1.54 -5.56
CA SER A 43 -4.68 -0.49 -6.52
C SER A 43 -6.03 -0.71 -7.22
N TRP A 44 -6.33 -1.95 -7.60
CA TRP A 44 -7.62 -2.28 -8.22
C TRP A 44 -8.79 -2.06 -7.27
N LYS A 45 -8.64 -2.41 -6.00
CA LYS A 45 -9.67 -2.16 -4.99
C LYS A 45 -9.90 -0.66 -4.80
N LEU A 46 -8.84 0.12 -4.71
CA LEU A 46 -8.94 1.58 -4.54
C LEU A 46 -9.60 2.24 -5.75
N MET A 47 -9.30 1.79 -6.97
CA MET A 47 -9.94 2.29 -8.18
C MET A 47 -11.45 2.11 -8.13
N LYS A 48 -11.95 0.98 -7.62
CA LYS A 48 -13.38 0.70 -7.54
C LYS A 48 -14.15 1.70 -6.68
N ILE A 49 -13.48 2.29 -5.70
CA ILE A 49 -14.10 3.31 -4.83
C ILE A 49 -13.71 4.74 -5.21
N GLY A 50 -13.16 4.92 -6.41
CA GLY A 50 -12.89 6.23 -6.98
C GLY A 50 -11.61 6.90 -6.51
N ILE A 51 -10.71 6.17 -5.86
CA ILE A 51 -9.39 6.69 -5.51
C ILE A 51 -8.46 6.51 -6.71
N ASN A 52 -7.78 7.58 -7.08
CA ASN A 52 -6.80 7.56 -8.17
C ASN A 52 -5.53 6.84 -7.71
N ALA A 53 -5.50 5.54 -7.89
CA ALA A 53 -4.40 4.67 -7.47
C ALA A 53 -3.90 3.85 -8.64
N VAL A 54 -2.58 3.75 -8.76
CA VAL A 54 -1.91 2.96 -9.80
C VAL A 54 -0.77 2.19 -9.15
N SER A 55 -0.62 0.92 -9.50
CA SER A 55 0.54 0.13 -9.09
C SER A 55 1.62 0.21 -10.16
N GLU A 56 2.88 0.39 -9.75
CA GLU A 56 4.01 0.44 -10.64
C GLU A 56 5.15 -0.42 -10.08
N GLN A 57 5.54 -1.46 -10.81
CA GLN A 57 6.61 -2.39 -10.45
C GLN A 57 7.85 -2.23 -11.33
N ASP A 58 7.74 -1.61 -12.50
CA ASP A 58 8.90 -1.27 -13.30
C ASP A 58 9.66 -0.12 -12.65
N MET A 59 10.94 -0.33 -12.35
CA MET A 59 11.72 0.64 -11.57
C MET A 59 11.99 1.93 -12.34
N HIS A 60 12.18 1.84 -13.65
CA HIS A 60 12.39 3.03 -14.49
C HIS A 60 11.12 3.90 -14.52
N ALA A 61 9.97 3.26 -14.74
CA ALA A 61 8.69 3.95 -14.74
C ALA A 61 8.35 4.51 -13.34
N LEU A 62 8.65 3.77 -12.29
CA LEU A 62 8.42 4.22 -10.92
C LEU A 62 9.22 5.49 -10.60
N LEU A 63 10.51 5.50 -10.90
CA LEU A 63 11.37 6.67 -10.63
C LEU A 63 10.95 7.87 -11.47
N ALA A 64 10.61 7.64 -12.73
CA ALA A 64 10.09 8.69 -13.61
C ALA A 64 8.78 9.30 -13.08
N THR A 65 7.91 8.45 -12.54
CA THR A 65 6.65 8.90 -11.95
C THR A 65 6.88 9.67 -10.66
N VAL A 66 7.69 9.14 -9.75
CA VAL A 66 7.91 9.74 -8.43
C VAL A 66 8.57 11.11 -8.53
N GLN A 67 9.51 11.31 -9.47
CA GLN A 67 10.15 12.61 -9.65
C GLN A 67 9.15 13.74 -10.00
N ALA A 68 8.02 13.38 -10.60
CA ALA A 68 6.97 14.32 -11.01
C ALA A 68 5.85 14.45 -9.98
N MET A 69 5.97 13.78 -8.84
CA MET A 69 4.97 13.86 -7.76
C MET A 69 5.21 15.12 -6.91
N SER A 70 4.25 15.41 -6.04
CA SER A 70 4.30 16.57 -5.16
C SER A 70 3.74 16.22 -3.77
N SER A 71 3.65 17.22 -2.89
CA SER A 71 3.07 17.08 -1.56
C SER A 71 1.59 16.66 -1.56
N ASP A 72 0.90 16.80 -2.69
CA ASP A 72 -0.50 16.40 -2.84
C ASP A 72 -0.65 14.91 -3.17
N ASP A 73 0.44 14.26 -3.49
CA ASP A 73 0.48 12.86 -3.90
C ASP A 73 0.96 11.95 -2.76
N LEU A 74 0.76 10.66 -2.92
CA LEU A 74 1.19 9.65 -1.96
C LEU A 74 1.93 8.52 -2.66
N LEU A 75 3.10 8.17 -2.15
CA LEU A 75 3.77 6.93 -2.50
C LEU A 75 3.46 5.90 -1.40
N LEU A 76 2.83 4.79 -1.80
CA LEU A 76 2.65 3.62 -0.92
C LEU A 76 3.67 2.57 -1.31
N ALA A 77 4.61 2.31 -0.42
CA ALA A 77 5.69 1.35 -0.65
C ALA A 77 5.51 0.13 0.24
N ILE A 78 5.44 -1.04 -0.38
CA ILE A 78 5.23 -2.32 0.31
C ILE A 78 6.51 -3.14 0.19
N SER A 79 7.18 -3.38 1.31
CA SER A 79 8.43 -4.15 1.36
C SER A 79 8.59 -4.76 2.74
N TYR A 80 8.53 -6.09 2.85
CA TYR A 80 8.66 -6.74 4.15
C TYR A 80 10.00 -6.43 4.81
N SER A 81 11.11 -6.55 4.08
CA SER A 81 12.44 -6.22 4.62
C SER A 81 12.63 -4.73 4.86
N GLY A 82 11.99 -3.88 4.06
CA GLY A 82 12.24 -2.44 4.05
C GLY A 82 13.65 -2.06 3.60
N GLU A 83 14.41 -3.02 3.04
CA GLU A 83 15.82 -2.83 2.66
C GLU A 83 16.06 -2.94 1.16
N ARG A 84 15.02 -3.16 0.36
CA ARG A 84 15.18 -3.26 -1.10
C ARG A 84 15.66 -1.93 -1.64
N ARG A 85 16.79 -1.96 -2.35
CA ARG A 85 17.44 -0.77 -2.86
C ARG A 85 16.51 0.05 -3.76
N GLU A 86 15.81 -0.62 -4.66
CA GLU A 86 14.93 0.02 -5.64
C GLU A 86 13.78 0.77 -4.95
N ILE A 87 13.20 0.16 -3.92
CA ILE A 87 12.11 0.77 -3.16
C ILE A 87 12.64 1.98 -2.36
N ASN A 88 13.81 1.85 -1.75
CA ASN A 88 14.41 2.94 -1.00
C ASN A 88 14.86 4.11 -1.91
N MET A 89 15.27 3.83 -3.13
CA MET A 89 15.54 4.88 -4.11
C MET A 89 14.27 5.67 -4.45
N ALA A 90 13.15 4.97 -4.68
CA ALA A 90 11.88 5.62 -4.94
C ALA A 90 11.43 6.46 -3.74
N ALA A 91 11.58 5.93 -2.52
CA ALA A 91 11.26 6.67 -1.30
C ALA A 91 12.14 7.93 -1.14
N GLY A 92 13.43 7.81 -1.41
CA GLY A 92 14.37 8.95 -1.38
C GLY A 92 13.97 10.04 -2.38
N GLU A 93 13.57 9.67 -3.58
CA GLU A 93 13.10 10.63 -4.57
C GLU A 93 11.77 11.27 -4.15
N ALA A 94 10.86 10.49 -3.56
CA ALA A 94 9.63 11.03 -3.00
C ALA A 94 9.90 12.11 -1.94
N LEU A 95 10.86 11.85 -1.05
CA LEU A 95 11.28 12.85 -0.06
C LEU A 95 11.84 14.11 -0.72
N ARG A 96 12.65 13.94 -1.75
CA ARG A 96 13.26 15.08 -2.46
C ARG A 96 12.18 16.01 -3.04
N VAL A 97 11.13 15.47 -3.60
CA VAL A 97 10.03 16.25 -4.20
C VAL A 97 8.94 16.64 -3.20
N GLY A 98 9.09 16.30 -1.93
CA GLY A 98 8.13 16.63 -0.88
C GLY A 98 6.88 15.76 -0.85
N CYS A 99 6.91 14.62 -1.55
CA CYS A 99 5.81 13.67 -1.55
C CYS A 99 5.76 12.87 -0.26
N ARG A 100 4.57 12.63 0.26
CA ARG A 100 4.38 11.78 1.45
C ARG A 100 4.55 10.31 1.10
N ILE A 101 5.01 9.55 2.08
CA ILE A 101 5.27 8.12 1.94
C ILE A 101 4.52 7.36 3.03
N LEU A 102 3.65 6.43 2.60
CA LEU A 102 3.08 5.41 3.47
C LEU A 102 3.83 4.11 3.18
N ALA A 103 4.45 3.54 4.21
CA ALA A 103 5.17 2.28 4.07
C ALA A 103 4.43 1.14 4.77
N ILE A 104 4.50 -0.04 4.18
CA ILE A 104 4.10 -1.29 4.82
C ILE A 104 5.35 -2.17 4.86
N THR A 105 5.89 -2.40 6.04
CA THR A 105 7.12 -3.16 6.24
C THR A 105 6.96 -4.21 7.34
N GLY A 106 7.97 -5.05 7.49
CA GLY A 106 8.12 -5.85 8.71
C GLY A 106 8.43 -4.96 9.91
N PHE A 107 8.28 -5.50 11.11
CA PHE A 107 8.42 -4.73 12.35
C PHE A 107 9.87 -4.40 12.69
N THR A 108 10.84 -5.21 12.25
CA THR A 108 12.26 -4.96 12.49
C THR A 108 12.69 -3.62 11.86
N PRO A 109 13.42 -2.77 12.59
CA PRO A 109 13.87 -1.49 12.06
C PRO A 109 14.56 -1.63 10.70
N ASN A 110 14.19 -0.76 9.75
CA ASN A 110 14.70 -0.84 8.39
C ASN A 110 14.76 0.56 7.74
N ALA A 111 15.41 0.63 6.59
CA ALA A 111 15.66 1.89 5.90
C ALA A 111 14.37 2.56 5.40
N LEU A 112 13.39 1.79 4.94
CA LEU A 112 12.13 2.34 4.45
C LEU A 112 11.32 2.99 5.57
N GLN A 113 11.29 2.40 6.76
CA GLN A 113 10.63 3.00 7.94
C GLN A 113 11.17 4.39 8.23
N GLN A 114 12.49 4.58 8.10
CA GLN A 114 13.13 5.85 8.42
C GLN A 114 12.73 6.97 7.48
N GLN A 115 12.31 6.63 6.26
CA GLN A 115 11.91 7.60 5.24
C GLN A 115 10.39 7.85 5.23
N ALA A 116 9.61 6.98 5.84
CA ALA A 116 8.15 7.02 5.75
C ALA A 116 7.54 8.14 6.59
N THR A 117 6.50 8.78 6.05
CA THR A 117 5.63 9.70 6.79
C THR A 117 4.83 8.91 7.84
N GLN A 118 4.32 7.75 7.45
CA GLN A 118 3.65 6.79 8.32
C GLN A 118 4.04 5.38 7.89
N CYS A 119 4.23 4.50 8.86
CA CYS A 119 4.57 3.11 8.61
C CYS A 119 3.58 2.19 9.30
N LEU A 120 3.05 1.24 8.55
CA LEU A 120 2.29 0.12 9.08
C LEU A 120 3.15 -1.13 9.02
N TYR A 121 2.94 -2.04 9.95
CA TYR A 121 3.81 -3.19 10.14
C TYR A 121 3.07 -4.49 9.89
N THR A 122 3.79 -5.44 9.30
CA THR A 122 3.35 -6.83 9.22
C THR A 122 4.36 -7.70 9.93
N ILE A 123 3.88 -8.75 10.58
CA ILE A 123 4.72 -9.76 11.22
C ILE A 123 4.50 -11.07 10.48
N ALA A 124 5.60 -11.65 9.96
CA ALA A 124 5.60 -12.97 9.38
C ALA A 124 6.35 -13.91 10.31
N GLU A 125 5.88 -15.14 10.44
CA GLU A 125 6.61 -16.17 11.15
C GLU A 125 7.84 -16.54 10.34
N GLU A 126 9.03 -16.41 10.95
CA GLU A 126 10.28 -16.83 10.36
C GLU A 126 10.37 -18.36 10.38
N GLN A 127 9.86 -18.96 9.32
CA GLN A 127 10.23 -20.33 8.98
C GLN A 127 10.99 -20.31 7.66
N ALA A 128 11.92 -21.28 7.52
CA ALA A 128 12.84 -21.37 6.39
C ALA A 128 12.26 -20.85 5.06
N THR A 129 12.86 -19.88 4.55
CA THR A 129 12.95 -19.25 3.22
C THR A 129 11.69 -19.16 2.33
N ARG A 130 10.83 -20.16 2.22
CA ARG A 130 9.62 -20.09 1.37
C ARG A 130 8.34 -19.82 2.14
N SER A 131 8.26 -20.28 3.37
CA SER A 131 7.11 -20.05 4.23
C SER A 131 7.02 -18.58 4.64
N ALA A 132 8.16 -17.89 4.81
CA ALA A 132 8.20 -16.49 5.20
C ALA A 132 7.58 -15.58 4.13
N ALA A 133 7.86 -15.84 2.83
CA ALA A 133 7.28 -15.06 1.74
C ALA A 133 5.75 -15.21 1.68
N ILE A 134 5.25 -16.42 1.87
CA ILE A 134 3.81 -16.69 1.89
C ILE A 134 3.16 -15.98 3.09
N SER A 135 3.75 -16.11 4.27
CA SER A 135 3.22 -15.49 5.49
C SER A 135 3.23 -13.96 5.41
N SER A 136 4.32 -13.36 4.87
CA SER A 136 4.39 -11.91 4.74
C SER A 136 3.41 -11.37 3.70
N THR A 137 3.21 -12.09 2.59
CA THR A 137 2.23 -11.72 1.56
C THR A 137 0.82 -11.77 2.12
N SER A 138 0.47 -12.81 2.86
CA SER A 138 -0.84 -12.93 3.50
C SER A 138 -1.10 -11.82 4.51
N ALA A 139 -0.11 -11.47 5.30
CA ALA A 139 -0.21 -10.37 6.27
C ALA A 139 -0.36 -9.02 5.57
N GLN A 140 0.36 -8.79 4.48
CA GLN A 140 0.23 -7.58 3.66
C GLN A 140 -1.16 -7.47 3.04
N MET A 141 -1.68 -8.57 2.49
CA MET A 141 -3.04 -8.61 1.92
C MET A 141 -4.09 -8.29 2.97
N MET A 142 -3.98 -8.89 4.16
CA MET A 142 -4.92 -8.62 5.24
C MET A 142 -4.90 -7.15 5.65
N LEU A 143 -3.71 -6.57 5.75
CA LEU A 143 -3.56 -5.17 6.12
C LEU A 143 -4.15 -4.23 5.07
N THR A 144 -3.87 -4.47 3.79
CA THR A 144 -4.45 -3.66 2.71
C THR A 144 -5.97 -3.85 2.63
N ASP A 145 -6.49 -5.05 2.87
CA ASP A 145 -7.94 -5.29 2.93
C ASP A 145 -8.57 -4.54 4.11
N LEU A 146 -7.90 -4.49 5.25
CA LEU A 146 -8.36 -3.72 6.41
C LEU A 146 -8.43 -2.22 6.08
N LEU A 147 -7.42 -1.68 5.41
CA LEU A 147 -7.41 -0.29 4.96
C LEU A 147 -8.55 -0.02 3.97
N PHE A 148 -8.78 -0.94 3.05
CA PHE A 148 -9.89 -0.84 2.10
C PHE A 148 -11.23 -0.80 2.81
N MET A 149 -11.46 -1.72 3.75
CA MET A 149 -12.69 -1.75 4.53
C MET A 149 -12.91 -0.45 5.32
N ALA A 150 -11.84 0.10 5.90
CA ALA A 150 -11.92 1.37 6.62
C ALA A 150 -12.30 2.53 5.68
N LEU A 151 -11.74 2.55 4.46
CA LEU A 151 -12.09 3.54 3.45
C LEU A 151 -13.56 3.43 3.02
N VAL A 152 -14.06 2.22 2.83
CA VAL A 152 -15.48 1.98 2.52
C VAL A 152 -16.37 2.46 3.65
N GLN A 153 -16.02 2.18 4.91
CA GLN A 153 -16.76 2.62 6.08
C GLN A 153 -16.87 4.14 6.18
N GLN A 154 -15.87 4.87 5.71
CA GLN A 154 -15.86 6.33 5.72
C GLN A 154 -16.69 6.95 4.59
N ASP A 155 -17.12 6.16 3.60
CA ASP A 155 -17.90 6.64 2.45
C ASP A 155 -19.03 5.66 2.12
N LEU A 156 -19.87 5.36 3.09
CA LEU A 156 -21.01 4.45 2.92
C LEU A 156 -22.04 4.98 1.92
N GLU A 157 -22.02 6.27 1.66
CA GLU A 157 -22.92 6.90 0.69
C GLU A 157 -22.58 6.50 -0.75
N HIS A 158 -21.28 6.44 -1.11
CA HIS A 158 -20.84 6.24 -2.48
C HIS A 158 -20.08 4.92 -2.72
N ALA A 159 -19.23 4.50 -1.78
CA ALA A 159 -18.33 3.37 -2.01
C ALA A 159 -19.04 2.05 -2.30
N PRO A 160 -20.08 1.64 -1.55
CA PRO A 160 -20.80 0.40 -1.87
C PRO A 160 -21.44 0.41 -3.27
N ASP A 161 -22.00 1.54 -3.67
CA ASP A 161 -22.61 1.69 -5.00
C ASP A 161 -21.56 1.61 -6.11
N ARG A 162 -20.41 2.22 -5.92
CA ARG A 162 -19.30 2.14 -6.87
C ARG A 162 -18.78 0.72 -7.03
N ILE A 163 -18.66 -0.02 -5.94
CA ILE A 163 -18.26 -1.44 -5.97
C ILE A 163 -19.25 -2.25 -6.76
N ARG A 164 -20.55 -2.11 -6.48
CA ARG A 164 -21.62 -2.82 -7.20
C ARG A 164 -21.63 -2.47 -8.69
N HIS A 165 -21.46 -1.21 -9.00
CA HIS A 165 -21.43 -0.76 -10.40
C HIS A 165 -20.23 -1.34 -11.15
N SER A 166 -19.05 -1.38 -10.52
CA SER A 166 -17.87 -2.00 -11.09
C SER A 166 -18.10 -3.49 -11.39
N GLU A 167 -18.71 -4.21 -10.45
CA GLU A 167 -19.06 -5.62 -10.65
C GLU A 167 -20.04 -5.80 -11.80
N ALA A 168 -21.05 -4.94 -11.91
CA ALA A 168 -22.02 -4.97 -12.99
C ALA A 168 -21.36 -4.74 -14.36
N LEU A 169 -20.37 -3.83 -14.43
CA LEU A 169 -19.62 -3.60 -15.66
C LEU A 169 -18.81 -4.84 -16.06
N VAL A 170 -18.14 -5.47 -15.12
CA VAL A 170 -17.33 -6.67 -15.38
C VAL A 170 -18.21 -7.83 -15.89
N LYS A 171 -19.41 -7.99 -15.33
CA LYS A 171 -20.37 -9.02 -15.78
C LYS A 171 -20.75 -8.85 -17.25
N LYS A 172 -20.70 -7.65 -17.79
CA LYS A 172 -21.01 -7.39 -19.21
C LYS A 172 -19.91 -7.87 -20.15
N LEU A 173 -18.73 -8.19 -19.64
CA LEU A 173 -17.61 -8.68 -20.44
C LEU A 173 -17.74 -10.18 -20.78
N VAL A 174 -18.66 -10.89 -20.16
CA VAL A 174 -18.86 -12.35 -20.35
C VAL A 174 -19.87 -12.62 -21.46
#